data_73aa67e34a29b9ef1b663cdbb97d5147
#
_entry.id   73aa67e34a29b9ef1b663cdbb97d5147
#
_cell.length_a   1.000
_cell.length_b   1.000
_cell.length_c   1.000
_cell.angle_alpha   90.00
_cell.angle_beta   90.00
_cell.angle_gamma   90.00
#
_symmetry.space_group_name_H-M   'P 1'
#
loop_
_entity.id
_entity.type
_entity.pdbx_description
1 polymer ?
#
loop_
_entity_poly.entity_id
_entity_poly.type
_entity_poly.pdbx_seq_one_letter_code
_entity_poly.pdbx_strand_id
1 'polypeptide(L)'
;AGVSDKAVSTWELGLKTPRMGAVEKMANYFGITKSAIVDDAPMTSLQKPVVPPGFMPMPEMVQVPLIGSIACGTPITAEQNIKSYVGVPAAWRADFALECHGDSMAPTICDGDVVCIRSQPEVEQGQIAAVRIGEEATLKHCYYQNGVVQLIADNPSVCPPMVYTGSDLDEIEVEGLAVGFCRGLV
;
A
#
# COMPACT_ATOMS: atom_id res chain seq x y z
N ALA A 1 14.11 -36.66 -7.27
CA ALA A 1 13.57 -37.03 -5.95
C ALA A 1 13.88 -38.49 -5.56
N GLY A 2 14.58 -39.30 -6.43
CA GLY A 2 14.87 -40.72 -6.16
C GLY A 2 13.61 -41.62 -6.12
N VAL A 3 12.59 -41.21 -6.85
CA VAL A 3 11.33 -41.96 -7.07
C VAL A 3 11.20 -42.17 -8.57
N SER A 4 10.82 -43.36 -9.01
CA SER A 4 10.69 -43.68 -10.45
C SER A 4 9.41 -43.07 -11.04
N ASP A 5 9.45 -42.67 -12.31
CA ASP A 5 8.31 -42.10 -13.04
C ASP A 5 7.11 -43.05 -13.05
N LYS A 6 7.37 -44.35 -13.15
CA LYS A 6 6.33 -45.40 -13.11
C LYS A 6 5.59 -45.44 -11.76
N ALA A 7 6.29 -45.12 -10.66
CA ALA A 7 5.68 -45.06 -9.33
C ALA A 7 4.78 -43.83 -9.22
N VAL A 8 5.26 -42.68 -9.72
CA VAL A 8 4.51 -41.42 -9.72
C VAL A 8 3.23 -41.55 -10.53
N SER A 9 3.29 -42.04 -11.76
CA SER A 9 2.10 -42.30 -12.61
C SER A 9 1.09 -43.20 -11.95
N THR A 10 1.54 -44.23 -11.18
CA THR A 10 0.65 -45.14 -10.48
C THR A 10 -0.09 -44.45 -9.33
N TRP A 11 0.53 -43.44 -8.71
CA TRP A 11 -0.05 -42.64 -7.63
C TRP A 11 -1.02 -41.57 -8.17
N GLU A 12 -0.67 -40.91 -9.28
CA GLU A 12 -1.53 -39.94 -9.96
C GLU A 12 -2.84 -40.56 -10.46
N LEU A 13 -2.80 -41.84 -10.89
CA LEU A 13 -3.96 -42.60 -11.31
C LEU A 13 -4.77 -43.22 -10.13
N GLY A 14 -4.35 -42.94 -8.88
CA GLY A 14 -5.02 -43.50 -7.70
C GLY A 14 -4.91 -45.00 -7.53
N LEU A 15 -4.08 -45.70 -8.34
CA LEU A 15 -3.91 -47.14 -8.33
C LEU A 15 -3.15 -47.67 -7.11
N LYS A 16 -2.31 -46.81 -6.50
CA LYS A 16 -1.54 -47.10 -5.27
C LYS A 16 -1.30 -45.84 -4.50
N THR A 17 -1.20 -45.96 -3.19
CA THR A 17 -0.82 -44.85 -2.30
C THR A 17 0.71 -44.81 -2.10
N PRO A 18 1.37 -43.65 -2.15
CA PRO A 18 2.79 -43.55 -1.87
C PRO A 18 3.10 -43.96 -0.43
N ARG A 19 4.17 -44.69 -0.20
CA ARG A 19 4.65 -45.00 1.17
C ARG A 19 5.28 -43.75 1.77
N MET A 20 5.24 -43.58 3.11
CA MET A 20 5.76 -42.42 3.81
C MET A 20 7.21 -42.06 3.44
N GLY A 21 8.07 -43.06 3.20
CA GLY A 21 9.46 -42.76 2.73
C GLY A 21 9.53 -42.14 1.32
N ALA A 22 8.55 -42.37 0.45
CA ALA A 22 8.47 -41.69 -0.85
C ALA A 22 7.89 -40.28 -0.68
N VAL A 23 6.89 -40.12 0.18
CA VAL A 23 6.33 -38.81 0.54
C VAL A 23 7.43 -37.92 1.14
N GLU A 24 8.26 -38.45 2.03
CA GLU A 24 9.38 -37.72 2.63
C GLU A 24 10.41 -37.25 1.59
N LYS A 25 10.78 -38.12 0.65
CA LYS A 25 11.71 -37.76 -0.43
C LYS A 25 11.13 -36.66 -1.34
N MET A 26 9.83 -36.73 -1.66
CA MET A 26 9.14 -35.70 -2.45
C MET A 26 9.04 -34.39 -1.66
N ALA A 27 8.63 -34.44 -0.39
CA ALA A 27 8.55 -33.26 0.48
C ALA A 27 9.89 -32.52 0.58
N ASN A 28 10.97 -33.26 0.80
CA ASN A 28 12.32 -32.70 0.86
C ASN A 28 12.79 -32.14 -0.50
N TYR A 29 12.44 -32.78 -1.61
CA TYR A 29 12.82 -32.32 -2.94
C TYR A 29 12.11 -31.03 -3.33
N PHE A 30 10.82 -30.90 -3.00
CA PHE A 30 10.00 -29.71 -3.30
C PHE A 30 10.03 -28.67 -2.20
N GLY A 31 10.67 -28.93 -1.05
CA GLY A 31 10.74 -27.98 0.08
C GLY A 31 9.38 -27.74 0.75
N ILE A 32 8.47 -28.74 0.71
CA ILE A 32 7.11 -28.67 1.28
C ILE A 32 6.97 -29.65 2.46
N THR A 33 5.92 -29.49 3.25
CA THR A 33 5.63 -30.41 4.36
C THR A 33 5.05 -31.73 3.85
N LYS A 34 5.22 -32.84 4.60
CA LYS A 34 4.62 -34.15 4.27
C LYS A 34 3.10 -34.09 4.21
N SER A 35 2.47 -33.29 5.07
CA SER A 35 1.03 -33.06 5.10
C SER A 35 0.51 -32.41 3.81
N ALA A 36 1.29 -31.54 3.18
CA ALA A 36 0.92 -30.90 1.91
C ALA A 36 0.83 -31.90 0.73
N ILE A 37 1.39 -33.12 0.89
CA ILE A 37 1.32 -34.17 -0.14
C ILE A 37 0.23 -35.20 0.19
N VAL A 38 -0.11 -35.39 1.47
CA VAL A 38 -0.97 -36.49 1.95
C VAL A 38 -2.39 -36.02 2.25
N ASP A 39 -2.55 -34.77 2.71
CA ASP A 39 -3.83 -34.22 3.11
C ASP A 39 -4.38 -33.34 1.97
N ASP A 40 -5.70 -33.46 1.69
CA ASP A 40 -6.44 -32.54 0.80
C ASP A 40 -6.56 -31.11 1.41
N ALA A 41 -5.71 -30.76 2.36
CA ALA A 41 -5.65 -29.43 2.90
C ALA A 41 -5.13 -28.46 1.82
N PRO A 42 -5.77 -27.28 1.63
CA PRO A 42 -5.28 -26.31 0.67
C PRO A 42 -3.81 -25.99 0.99
N MET A 43 -2.98 -25.84 -0.06
CA MET A 43 -1.54 -25.54 0.03
C MET A 43 -1.29 -24.16 0.71
N THR A 44 -1.66 -24.04 1.96
CA THR A 44 -1.56 -22.81 2.77
C THR A 44 -0.46 -22.94 3.83
N SER A 45 0.62 -23.62 3.50
CA SER A 45 1.85 -23.48 4.29
C SER A 45 3.05 -23.30 3.36
N LEU A 46 3.07 -22.19 2.66
CA LEU A 46 4.34 -21.55 2.36
C LEU A 46 5.00 -21.35 3.73
N GLN A 47 6.00 -22.16 4.05
CA GLN A 47 6.87 -21.88 5.18
C GLN A 47 7.27 -20.42 5.02
N LYS A 48 6.96 -19.58 6.02
CA LYS A 48 7.50 -18.23 6.06
C LYS A 48 8.99 -18.38 5.77
N PRO A 49 9.54 -17.67 4.79
CA PRO A 49 10.95 -17.79 4.46
C PRO A 49 11.74 -17.65 5.75
N VAL A 50 12.60 -18.63 6.04
CA VAL A 50 13.47 -18.58 7.21
C VAL A 50 14.47 -17.47 6.93
N VAL A 51 14.23 -16.33 7.56
CA VAL A 51 15.10 -15.15 7.41
C VAL A 51 16.40 -15.45 8.14
N PRO A 52 17.57 -15.40 7.49
CA PRO A 52 18.85 -15.62 8.14
C PRO A 52 19.07 -14.64 9.29
N PRO A 53 19.86 -15.02 10.33
CA PRO A 53 20.22 -14.10 11.41
C PRO A 53 20.83 -12.80 10.87
N GLY A 54 20.34 -11.66 11.34
CA GLY A 54 20.80 -10.33 10.89
C GLY A 54 20.02 -9.74 9.70
N PHE A 55 19.04 -10.47 9.15
CA PHE A 55 18.12 -9.96 8.13
C PHE A 55 16.71 -9.83 8.73
N MET A 56 15.96 -8.83 8.24
CA MET A 56 14.55 -8.69 8.56
C MET A 56 13.70 -9.22 7.38
N PRO A 57 12.56 -9.86 7.65
CA PRO A 57 11.66 -10.26 6.56
C PRO A 57 11.19 -9.01 5.82
N MET A 58 11.05 -9.13 4.51
CA MET A 58 10.46 -8.08 3.70
C MET A 58 9.02 -7.81 4.18
N PRO A 59 8.61 -6.56 4.38
CA PRO A 59 7.24 -6.26 4.76
C PRO A 59 6.26 -6.77 3.70
N GLU A 60 5.08 -7.16 4.13
CA GLU A 60 3.98 -7.46 3.22
C GLU A 60 3.65 -6.21 2.41
N MET A 61 3.57 -6.36 1.07
CA MET A 61 3.29 -5.28 0.15
C MET A 61 1.91 -5.45 -0.45
N VAL A 62 1.18 -4.34 -0.59
CA VAL A 62 -0.11 -4.27 -1.27
C VAL A 62 -0.03 -3.28 -2.42
N GLN A 63 -0.88 -3.46 -3.45
CA GLN A 63 -1.00 -2.53 -4.56
C GLN A 63 -2.12 -1.54 -4.26
N VAL A 64 -1.80 -0.24 -4.36
CA VAL A 64 -2.78 0.83 -4.24
C VAL A 64 -2.80 1.67 -5.53
N PRO A 65 -3.95 2.25 -5.92
CA PRO A 65 -4.03 3.11 -7.09
C PRO A 65 -3.21 4.40 -6.88
N LEU A 66 -2.41 4.75 -7.88
CA LEU A 66 -1.78 6.06 -8.00
C LEU A 66 -2.72 6.98 -8.79
N ILE A 67 -3.19 8.03 -8.15
CA ILE A 67 -4.09 8.99 -8.74
C ILE A 67 -3.27 10.04 -9.51
N GLY A 68 -3.61 10.26 -10.77
CA GLY A 68 -2.92 11.21 -11.63
C GLY A 68 -3.59 12.59 -11.65
N SER A 69 -4.86 12.64 -12.00
CA SER A 69 -5.66 13.87 -12.01
C SER A 69 -7.02 13.59 -11.38
N ILE A 70 -7.60 14.61 -10.76
CA ILE A 70 -8.90 14.50 -10.12
C ILE A 70 -9.94 15.13 -11.06
N ALA A 71 -10.94 14.36 -11.48
CA ALA A 71 -12.07 14.89 -12.25
C ALA A 71 -13.10 15.51 -11.30
N CYS A 72 -13.57 16.70 -11.67
CA CYS A 72 -14.57 17.44 -10.88
C CYS A 72 -15.83 16.62 -10.61
N GLY A 73 -16.29 16.63 -9.36
CA GLY A 73 -17.52 15.97 -8.93
C GLY A 73 -17.47 14.44 -8.86
N THR A 74 -16.30 13.84 -9.01
CA THR A 74 -16.11 12.38 -8.84
C THR A 74 -15.26 12.06 -7.63
N PRO A 75 -15.45 10.87 -6.99
CA PRO A 75 -14.55 10.42 -5.95
C PRO A 75 -13.11 10.37 -6.43
N ILE A 76 -12.16 10.75 -5.58
CA ILE A 76 -10.73 10.77 -5.93
C ILE A 76 -10.23 9.42 -6.45
N THR A 77 -10.76 8.32 -5.93
CA THR A 77 -10.42 6.94 -6.32
C THR A 77 -11.23 6.40 -7.51
N ALA A 78 -11.99 7.24 -8.24
CA ALA A 78 -12.70 6.80 -9.44
C ALA A 78 -11.73 6.27 -10.50
N GLU A 79 -12.12 5.23 -11.25
CA GLU A 79 -11.25 4.56 -12.23
C GLU A 79 -10.61 5.53 -13.24
N GLN A 80 -11.35 6.57 -13.65
CA GLN A 80 -10.86 7.59 -14.58
C GLN A 80 -9.71 8.44 -14.04
N ASN A 81 -9.51 8.47 -12.72
CA ASN A 81 -8.46 9.23 -12.05
C ASN A 81 -7.18 8.38 -11.84
N ILE A 82 -7.25 7.06 -12.03
CA ILE A 82 -6.15 6.14 -11.79
C ILE A 82 -5.14 6.20 -12.95
N LYS A 83 -3.91 6.62 -12.64
CA LYS A 83 -2.77 6.65 -13.58
C LYS A 83 -2.09 5.27 -13.67
N SER A 84 -1.90 4.62 -12.54
CA SER A 84 -1.21 3.32 -12.39
C SER A 84 -1.45 2.74 -11.00
N TYR A 85 -0.74 1.66 -10.66
CA TYR A 85 -0.72 1.09 -9.31
C TYR A 85 0.70 1.08 -8.75
N VAL A 86 0.84 1.31 -7.46
CA VAL A 86 2.13 1.32 -6.76
C VAL A 86 2.11 0.34 -5.58
N GLY A 87 3.24 -0.34 -5.35
CA GLY A 87 3.41 -1.24 -4.22
C GLY A 87 3.78 -0.46 -2.96
N VAL A 88 3.00 -0.63 -1.89
CA VAL A 88 3.23 0.03 -0.60
C VAL A 88 3.19 -0.98 0.54
N PRO A 89 3.88 -0.73 1.69
CA PRO A 89 3.77 -1.61 2.86
C PRO A 89 2.33 -1.74 3.34
N ALA A 90 1.83 -2.97 3.49
CA ALA A 90 0.48 -3.25 3.98
C ALA A 90 0.21 -2.62 5.37
N ALA A 91 1.26 -2.48 6.19
CA ALA A 91 1.18 -1.87 7.52
C ALA A 91 0.75 -0.39 7.48
N TRP A 92 0.98 0.32 6.37
CA TRP A 92 0.56 1.71 6.20
C TRP A 92 -0.96 1.85 6.04
N ARG A 93 -1.64 0.78 5.59
CA ARG A 93 -3.09 0.78 5.35
C ARG A 93 -3.50 1.95 4.44
N ALA A 94 -2.70 2.21 3.42
CA ALA A 94 -3.01 3.21 2.43
C ALA A 94 -4.10 2.70 1.49
N ASP A 95 -5.01 3.58 1.08
CA ASP A 95 -6.09 3.27 0.14
C ASP A 95 -5.75 3.74 -1.27
N PHE A 96 -4.97 4.82 -1.39
CA PHE A 96 -4.48 5.36 -2.65
C PHE A 96 -3.16 6.11 -2.46
N ALA A 97 -2.54 6.52 -3.57
CA ALA A 97 -1.33 7.33 -3.57
C ALA A 97 -1.49 8.54 -4.51
N LEU A 98 -0.77 9.61 -4.20
CA LEU A 98 -0.68 10.84 -4.99
C LEU A 98 0.77 11.09 -5.36
N GLU A 99 1.03 11.50 -6.60
CA GLU A 99 2.32 12.04 -7.00
C GLU A 99 2.41 13.51 -6.56
N CYS A 100 3.43 13.84 -5.78
CA CYS A 100 3.63 15.21 -5.30
C CYS A 100 4.27 16.05 -6.39
N HIS A 101 3.71 17.24 -6.62
CA HIS A 101 4.26 18.21 -7.54
C HIS A 101 4.57 19.51 -6.81
N GLY A 102 5.79 20.03 -7.03
CA GLY A 102 6.28 21.27 -6.44
C GLY A 102 6.85 21.10 -5.03
N ASP A 103 7.30 22.21 -4.46
CA ASP A 103 8.15 22.26 -3.27
C ASP A 103 7.44 22.80 -2.01
N SER A 104 6.09 22.84 -2.02
CA SER A 104 5.34 23.40 -0.89
C SER A 104 5.53 22.62 0.41
N MET A 105 5.78 21.30 0.33
CA MET A 105 6.01 20.42 1.47
C MET A 105 7.48 20.01 1.64
N ALA A 106 8.40 20.66 0.91
CA ALA A 106 9.83 20.47 1.10
C ALA A 106 10.30 21.08 2.44
N PRO A 107 11.25 20.43 3.14
CA PRO A 107 12.05 19.28 2.70
C PRO A 107 11.43 17.92 3.05
N THR A 108 10.29 17.87 3.73
CA THR A 108 9.66 16.61 4.20
C THR A 108 9.19 15.78 3.00
N ILE A 109 8.37 16.37 2.15
CA ILE A 109 7.86 15.76 0.90
C ILE A 109 8.33 16.66 -0.25
N CYS A 110 9.02 16.08 -1.23
CA CYS A 110 9.61 16.80 -2.35
C CYS A 110 8.86 16.51 -3.65
N ASP A 111 9.16 17.29 -4.67
CA ASP A 111 8.67 17.06 -6.04
C ASP A 111 9.03 15.65 -6.52
N GLY A 112 8.06 14.95 -7.11
CA GLY A 112 8.19 13.56 -7.58
C GLY A 112 8.02 12.47 -6.52
N ASP A 113 7.82 12.81 -5.23
CA ASP A 113 7.49 11.81 -4.21
C ASP A 113 6.09 11.22 -4.45
N VAL A 114 5.96 9.92 -4.21
CA VAL A 114 4.67 9.22 -4.22
C VAL A 114 4.18 9.11 -2.78
N VAL A 115 3.18 9.89 -2.42
CA VAL A 115 2.63 9.98 -1.07
C VAL A 115 1.44 9.06 -0.93
N CYS A 116 1.49 8.17 0.08
CA CYS A 116 0.46 7.18 0.36
C CYS A 116 -0.58 7.76 1.32
N ILE A 117 -1.84 7.64 0.96
CA ILE A 117 -2.96 8.26 1.67
C ILE A 117 -3.89 7.17 2.19
N ARG A 118 -4.26 7.29 3.46
CA ARG A 118 -5.38 6.55 4.05
C ARG A 118 -6.62 7.42 3.98
N SER A 119 -7.65 6.93 3.32
CA SER A 119 -8.92 7.64 3.14
C SER A 119 -9.63 7.81 4.46
N GLN A 120 -9.85 9.04 4.87
CA GLN A 120 -10.61 9.39 6.07
C GLN A 120 -11.03 10.87 6.00
N PRO A 121 -12.23 11.22 6.52
CA PRO A 121 -12.76 12.58 6.38
C PRO A 121 -12.15 13.59 7.35
N GLU A 122 -11.40 13.11 8.35
CA GLU A 122 -10.82 13.97 9.38
C GLU A 122 -9.39 13.51 9.71
N VAL A 123 -8.54 14.45 10.09
CA VAL A 123 -7.18 14.22 10.57
C VAL A 123 -6.94 14.95 11.89
N GLU A 124 -5.96 14.50 12.66
CA GLU A 124 -5.60 15.17 13.92
C GLU A 124 -4.82 16.46 13.64
N GLN A 125 -4.79 17.34 14.66
CA GLN A 125 -4.08 18.62 14.62
C GLN A 125 -2.62 18.45 14.17
N GLY A 126 -2.25 19.17 13.12
CA GLY A 126 -0.89 19.17 12.58
C GLY A 126 -0.49 17.94 11.75
N GLN A 127 -1.38 16.99 11.53
CA GLN A 127 -1.10 15.90 10.61
C GLN A 127 -1.11 16.38 9.15
N ILE A 128 -0.31 15.73 8.31
CA ILE A 128 -0.30 15.99 6.87
C ILE A 128 -1.49 15.25 6.24
N ALA A 129 -2.34 15.98 5.58
CA ALA A 129 -3.50 15.46 4.86
C ALA A 129 -3.43 15.77 3.37
N ALA A 130 -4.04 14.89 2.58
CA ALA A 130 -4.49 15.22 1.24
C ALA A 130 -5.80 16.01 1.38
N VAL A 131 -5.79 17.25 0.93
CA VAL A 131 -6.93 18.15 0.99
C VAL A 131 -7.29 18.55 -0.43
N ARG A 132 -8.53 18.38 -0.80
CA ARG A 132 -9.06 18.88 -2.05
C ARG A 132 -9.54 20.32 -1.85
N ILE A 133 -9.11 21.21 -2.74
CA ILE A 133 -9.52 22.62 -2.79
C ILE A 133 -10.08 22.85 -4.19
N GLY A 134 -11.40 22.92 -4.30
CA GLY A 134 -12.06 22.94 -5.60
C GLY A 134 -11.76 21.65 -6.40
N GLU A 135 -11.00 21.77 -7.49
CA GLU A 135 -10.64 20.65 -8.39
C GLU A 135 -9.24 20.07 -8.14
N GLU A 136 -8.47 20.66 -7.25
CA GLU A 136 -7.08 20.29 -7.03
C GLU A 136 -6.88 19.63 -5.66
N ALA A 137 -6.06 18.56 -5.62
CA ALA A 137 -5.60 18.00 -4.36
C ALA A 137 -4.23 18.60 -3.99
N THR A 138 -4.07 18.90 -2.72
CA THR A 138 -2.82 19.39 -2.14
C THR A 138 -2.49 18.69 -0.84
N LEU A 139 -1.20 18.66 -0.49
CA LEU A 139 -0.74 18.12 0.80
C LEU A 139 -0.40 19.28 1.72
N LYS A 140 -1.00 19.31 2.92
CA LYS A 140 -0.76 20.35 3.93
C LYS A 140 -0.91 19.79 5.33
N HIS A 141 -0.26 20.41 6.28
CA HIS A 141 -0.61 20.25 7.69
C HIS A 141 -1.95 20.89 7.98
N CYS A 142 -2.86 20.14 8.57
CA CYS A 142 -4.20 20.61 8.90
C CYS A 142 -4.31 21.01 10.37
N TYR A 143 -4.84 22.21 10.63
CA TYR A 143 -5.14 22.71 11.96
C TYR A 143 -6.57 23.23 12.02
N TYR A 144 -7.27 22.88 13.10
CA TYR A 144 -8.69 23.22 13.31
C TYR A 144 -8.82 23.99 14.62
N GLN A 145 -9.38 25.18 14.60
CA GLN A 145 -9.66 25.94 15.82
C GLN A 145 -10.88 26.82 15.65
N ASN A 146 -11.89 26.64 16.50
CA ASN A 146 -13.06 27.54 16.56
C ASN A 146 -13.77 27.78 15.22
N GLY A 147 -13.94 26.74 14.40
CA GLY A 147 -14.56 26.88 13.07
C GLY A 147 -13.64 27.49 12.00
N VAL A 148 -12.35 27.53 12.26
CA VAL A 148 -11.32 27.94 11.32
C VAL A 148 -10.48 26.73 10.96
N VAL A 149 -10.21 26.53 9.67
CA VAL A 149 -9.26 25.53 9.17
C VAL A 149 -8.04 26.29 8.64
N GLN A 150 -6.86 25.87 9.09
CA GLN A 150 -5.59 26.36 8.59
C GLN A 150 -4.85 25.23 7.89
N LEU A 151 -4.44 25.47 6.66
CA LEU A 151 -3.61 24.56 5.87
C LEU A 151 -2.20 25.17 5.78
N ILE A 152 -1.22 24.49 6.39
CA ILE A 152 0.14 25.00 6.52
C ILE A 152 1.10 24.12 5.73
N ALA A 153 1.89 24.73 4.89
CA ALA A 153 2.96 24.11 4.14
C ALA A 153 4.25 24.03 4.96
N ASP A 154 5.11 23.02 4.70
CA ASP A 154 6.46 22.97 5.29
C ASP A 154 7.37 24.08 4.72
N ASN A 155 7.09 24.51 3.50
CA ASN A 155 7.82 25.57 2.83
C ASN A 155 6.95 26.84 2.66
N PRO A 156 6.90 27.70 3.67
CA PRO A 156 6.06 28.90 3.62
C PRO A 156 6.51 29.95 2.60
N SER A 157 7.75 29.86 2.09
CA SER A 157 8.24 30.74 1.01
C SER A 157 7.59 30.40 -0.34
N VAL A 158 7.18 29.16 -0.54
CA VAL A 158 6.48 28.70 -1.75
C VAL A 158 4.97 28.78 -1.59
N CYS A 159 4.47 28.40 -0.42
CA CYS A 159 3.04 28.40 -0.13
C CYS A 159 2.80 28.97 1.29
N PRO A 160 2.31 30.22 1.39
CA PRO A 160 1.96 30.80 2.68
C PRO A 160 0.78 30.05 3.33
N PRO A 161 0.59 30.17 4.66
CA PRO A 161 -0.57 29.57 5.32
C PRO A 161 -1.89 29.99 4.69
N MET A 162 -2.76 29.03 4.42
CA MET A 162 -4.11 29.24 3.91
C MET A 162 -5.10 29.10 5.07
N VAL A 163 -6.07 30.02 5.14
CA VAL A 163 -7.04 30.07 6.24
C VAL A 163 -8.44 30.10 5.65
N TYR A 164 -9.28 29.15 6.08
CA TYR A 164 -10.64 28.97 5.61
C TYR A 164 -11.61 29.16 6.77
N THR A 165 -12.67 29.94 6.55
CA THR A 165 -13.69 30.29 7.56
C THR A 165 -15.06 30.41 6.94
N GLY A 166 -16.11 30.13 7.71
CA GLY A 166 -17.50 30.34 7.26
C GLY A 166 -17.81 29.53 5.98
N SER A 167 -18.24 30.22 4.92
CA SER A 167 -18.59 29.61 3.63
C SER A 167 -17.40 29.02 2.87
N ASP A 168 -16.18 29.50 3.14
CA ASP A 168 -14.98 29.03 2.44
C ASP A 168 -14.65 27.59 2.85
N LEU A 169 -15.17 27.11 3.97
CA LEU A 169 -15.04 25.72 4.41
C LEU A 169 -15.72 24.74 3.45
N ASP A 170 -16.71 25.17 2.71
CA ASP A 170 -17.43 24.33 1.73
C ASP A 170 -16.58 24.05 0.48
N GLU A 171 -15.49 24.82 0.30
CA GLU A 171 -14.56 24.66 -0.84
C GLU A 171 -13.45 23.63 -0.58
N ILE A 172 -13.30 23.18 0.67
CA ILE A 172 -12.24 22.27 1.07
C ILE A 172 -12.80 20.94 1.54
N GLU A 173 -12.15 19.85 1.17
CA GLU A 173 -12.49 18.50 1.62
C GLU A 173 -11.24 17.71 1.97
N VAL A 174 -11.22 17.08 3.15
CA VAL A 174 -10.14 16.19 3.54
C VAL A 174 -10.37 14.83 2.89
N GLU A 175 -9.48 14.44 1.99
CA GLU A 175 -9.51 13.15 1.28
C GLU A 175 -8.88 12.03 2.10
N GLY A 176 -7.91 12.38 2.97
CA GLY A 176 -7.28 11.41 3.85
C GLY A 176 -5.97 11.86 4.48
N LEU A 177 -5.47 10.98 5.33
CA LEU A 177 -4.22 11.13 6.08
C LEU A 177 -3.04 10.63 5.24
N ALA A 178 -1.96 11.41 5.14
CA ALA A 178 -0.69 10.95 4.62
C ALA A 178 -0.02 10.00 5.63
N VAL A 179 0.19 8.74 5.24
CA VAL A 179 0.71 7.68 6.11
C VAL A 179 2.15 7.29 5.80
N GLY A 180 2.68 7.76 4.69
CA GLY A 180 4.06 7.54 4.27
C GLY A 180 4.29 8.02 2.84
N PHE A 181 5.52 7.99 2.38
CA PHE A 181 5.87 8.30 1.00
C PHE A 181 7.00 7.41 0.49
N CYS A 182 7.07 7.27 -0.83
CA CYS A 182 8.15 6.60 -1.53
C CYS A 182 8.89 7.62 -2.39
N ARG A 183 10.22 7.61 -2.34
CA ARG A 183 11.09 8.46 -3.15
C ARG A 183 12.04 7.61 -3.96
N GLY A 184 12.06 7.81 -5.29
CA GLY A 184 13.08 7.26 -6.15
C GLY A 184 14.40 8.00 -5.95
N LEU A 185 15.51 7.26 -5.96
CA LEU A 185 16.83 7.88 -6.12
C LEU A 185 17.10 8.01 -7.62
N VAL A 186 17.19 9.24 -8.12
CA VAL A 186 17.49 9.55 -9.52
C VAL A 186 18.96 9.88 -9.64
#